data_118b6d894215e23149e06666eb57c985
#
_entry.id   118b6d894215e23149e06666eb57c985
#
_cell.length_a   1.000
_cell.length_b   1.000
_cell.length_c   1.000
_cell.angle_alpha   90.00
_cell.angle_beta   90.00
_cell.angle_gamma   90.00
#
_symmetry.space_group_name_H-M   'P 1'
#
loop_
_entity.id
_entity.type
_entity.pdbx_description
1 polymer ?
#
loop_
_entity_poly.entity_id
_entity_poly.type
_entity_poly.pdbx_seq_one_letter_code
_entity_poly.pdbx_strand_id
1 'polypeptide(L)'
;WVFLDEILVMDKPTFTDVEARKRYLLLRRRVLKVYPYAKAAGERLDSLNMRLAKEKSARKRARYTKKYQDFLEQRFEAELRKLTRSEGQILCKLVYRETDQTVFKLIRQYRNWLTAVGWSVTGSWYDINIRKEYDPKGDDEDALIERILLRSFAMGELKERVPLDVNGKLQPRR
;
A
#
# COMPACT_ATOMS: atom_id res chain seq x y z
N TRP A 1 16.01 32.23 -8.93
CA TRP A 1 15.75 30.94 -9.57
C TRP A 1 14.40 30.46 -9.09
N VAL A 2 13.41 30.42 -9.97
CA VAL A 2 12.10 29.80 -9.69
C VAL A 2 12.22 28.35 -10.12
N PHE A 3 12.20 27.42 -9.16
CA PHE A 3 12.04 26.00 -9.48
C PHE A 3 10.59 25.81 -9.91
N LEU A 4 10.38 25.54 -11.19
CA LEU A 4 9.11 25.08 -11.69
C LEU A 4 8.99 23.61 -11.26
N ASP A 5 7.95 23.28 -10.51
CA ASP A 5 7.58 21.90 -10.25
C ASP A 5 7.37 21.18 -11.59
N GLU A 6 7.87 19.95 -11.69
CA GLU A 6 7.71 19.10 -12.88
C GLU A 6 6.22 18.95 -13.20
N ILE A 7 5.76 19.60 -14.29
CA ILE A 7 4.37 19.46 -14.73
C ILE A 7 4.25 18.12 -15.42
N LEU A 8 3.69 17.15 -14.70
CA LEU A 8 3.37 15.84 -15.26
C LEU A 8 2.15 16.00 -16.17
N VAL A 9 2.39 16.15 -17.48
CA VAL A 9 1.32 16.14 -18.48
C VAL A 9 0.83 14.71 -18.64
N MET A 10 -0.32 14.41 -18.07
CA MET A 10 -0.96 13.09 -18.19
C MET A 10 -2.10 13.15 -19.18
N ASP A 11 -1.95 12.49 -20.31
CA ASP A 11 -2.99 12.35 -21.30
C ASP A 11 -4.22 11.61 -20.73
N LYS A 12 -5.40 12.00 -21.21
CA LYS A 12 -6.63 11.25 -20.88
C LYS A 12 -6.48 9.82 -21.40
N PRO A 13 -6.87 8.80 -20.60
CA PRO A 13 -6.79 7.43 -21.10
C PRO A 13 -7.72 7.26 -22.31
N THR A 14 -7.13 6.82 -23.41
CA THR A 14 -7.84 6.44 -24.62
C THR A 14 -8.13 4.95 -24.59
N PHE A 15 -9.28 4.52 -25.04
CA PHE A 15 -9.72 3.13 -25.01
C PHE A 15 -10.05 2.65 -26.42
N THR A 16 -9.60 1.45 -26.75
CA THR A 16 -9.86 0.81 -28.04
C THR A 16 -11.30 0.38 -28.19
N ASP A 17 -11.94 0.01 -27.08
CA ASP A 17 -13.32 -0.46 -27.04
C ASP A 17 -13.99 -0.20 -25.67
N VAL A 18 -15.30 -0.45 -25.62
CA VAL A 18 -16.13 -0.27 -24.42
C VAL A 18 -15.72 -1.19 -23.28
N GLU A 19 -15.26 -2.39 -23.59
CA GLU A 19 -14.83 -3.38 -22.57
C GLU A 19 -13.50 -2.97 -21.93
N ALA A 20 -12.56 -2.44 -22.71
CA ALA A 20 -11.30 -1.90 -22.19
C ALA A 20 -11.58 -0.74 -21.22
N ARG A 21 -12.53 0.15 -21.58
CA ARG A 21 -12.96 1.24 -20.69
C ARG A 21 -13.59 0.72 -19.39
N LYS A 22 -14.47 -0.27 -19.46
CA LYS A 22 -15.11 -0.86 -18.27
C LYS A 22 -14.06 -1.49 -17.35
N ARG A 23 -13.12 -2.28 -17.89
CA ARG A 23 -12.00 -2.88 -17.12
C ARG A 23 -11.15 -1.82 -16.43
N TYR A 24 -10.80 -0.75 -17.13
CA TYR A 24 -10.05 0.37 -16.55
C TYR A 24 -10.81 1.04 -15.42
N LEU A 25 -12.09 1.37 -15.60
CA LEU A 25 -12.90 2.04 -14.57
C LEU A 25 -13.08 1.16 -13.33
N LEU A 26 -13.24 -0.15 -13.53
CA LEU A 26 -13.32 -1.11 -12.43
C LEU A 26 -12.00 -1.19 -11.65
N LEU A 27 -10.87 -1.28 -12.36
CA LEU A 27 -9.55 -1.28 -11.76
C LEU A 27 -9.30 0.03 -10.99
N ARG A 28 -9.57 1.18 -11.61
CA ARG A 28 -9.45 2.49 -10.99
C ARG A 28 -10.24 2.58 -9.69
N ARG A 29 -11.51 2.17 -9.68
CA ARG A 29 -12.35 2.16 -8.49
C ARG A 29 -11.73 1.32 -7.37
N ARG A 30 -11.18 0.14 -7.69
CA ARG A 30 -10.52 -0.74 -6.73
C ARG A 30 -9.24 -0.10 -6.16
N VAL A 31 -8.40 0.48 -7.03
CA VAL A 31 -7.17 1.17 -6.62
C VAL A 31 -7.47 2.32 -5.67
N LEU A 32 -8.40 3.20 -6.04
CA LEU A 32 -8.81 4.34 -5.20
C LEU A 32 -9.35 3.90 -3.84
N LYS A 33 -10.08 2.79 -3.80
CA LYS A 33 -10.65 2.23 -2.57
C LYS A 33 -9.58 1.72 -1.62
N VAL A 34 -8.56 1.01 -2.12
CA VAL A 34 -7.59 0.32 -1.26
C VAL A 34 -6.31 1.11 -0.99
N TYR A 35 -5.97 2.11 -1.80
CA TYR A 35 -4.75 2.91 -1.62
C TYR A 35 -4.65 3.58 -0.24
N PRO A 36 -5.70 4.16 0.35
CA PRO A 36 -5.61 4.76 1.69
C PRO A 36 -5.14 3.79 2.77
N TYR A 37 -5.47 2.50 2.66
CA TYR A 37 -5.02 1.47 3.60
C TYR A 37 -3.53 1.16 3.43
N ALA A 38 -3.06 1.03 2.18
CA ALA A 38 -1.64 0.83 1.88
C ALA A 38 -0.79 2.02 2.35
N LYS A 39 -1.25 3.24 2.09
CA LYS A 39 -0.63 4.48 2.55
C LYS A 39 -0.50 4.52 4.06
N ALA A 40 -1.60 4.30 4.79
CA ALA A 40 -1.60 4.34 6.24
C ALA A 40 -0.70 3.24 6.85
N ALA A 41 -0.65 2.05 6.25
CA ALA A 41 0.25 0.99 6.67
C ALA A 41 1.72 1.42 6.51
N GLY A 42 2.08 2.04 5.38
CA GLY A 42 3.43 2.57 5.13
C GLY A 42 3.82 3.68 6.11
N GLU A 43 2.98 4.69 6.31
CA GLU A 43 3.23 5.80 7.24
C GLU A 43 3.45 5.32 8.68
N ARG A 44 2.69 4.31 9.11
CA ARG A 44 2.84 3.72 10.43
C ARG A 44 4.09 2.85 10.54
N LEU A 45 4.45 2.17 9.45
CA LEU A 45 5.70 1.40 9.41
C LEU A 45 6.92 2.31 9.52
N ASP A 46 6.94 3.44 8.83
CA ASP A 46 8.01 4.45 8.96
C ASP A 46 8.12 4.94 10.41
N SER A 47 6.98 5.30 11.01
CA SER A 47 6.92 5.74 12.41
C SER A 47 7.42 4.67 13.38
N LEU A 48 7.10 3.40 13.13
CA LEU A 48 7.61 2.27 13.92
C LEU A 48 9.12 2.15 13.77
N ASN A 49 9.62 2.14 12.53
CA ASN A 49 11.05 1.97 12.23
C ASN A 49 11.89 3.09 12.86
N MET A 50 11.43 4.35 12.78
CA MET A 50 12.09 5.48 13.44
C MET A 50 12.18 5.30 14.96
N ARG A 51 11.13 4.77 15.60
CA ARG A 51 11.13 4.49 17.04
C ARG A 51 12.04 3.33 17.39
N LEU A 52 11.97 2.25 16.62
CA LEU A 52 12.80 1.06 16.83
C LEU A 52 14.29 1.35 16.65
N ALA A 53 14.66 2.26 15.73
CA ALA A 53 16.05 2.65 15.51
C ALA A 53 16.66 3.39 16.74
N LYS A 54 15.85 4.16 17.45
CA LYS A 54 16.26 4.95 18.62
C LYS A 54 16.19 4.17 19.95
N GLU A 55 15.42 3.08 19.98
CA GLU A 55 15.15 2.36 21.23
C GLU A 55 16.10 1.16 21.40
N LYS A 56 16.87 1.17 22.48
CA LYS A 56 17.79 0.09 22.84
C LYS A 56 17.14 -1.04 23.64
N SER A 57 16.07 -0.74 24.37
CA SER A 57 15.39 -1.72 25.22
C SER A 57 14.53 -2.68 24.41
N ALA A 58 14.85 -3.98 24.47
CA ALA A 58 14.05 -5.03 23.79
C ALA A 58 12.57 -5.03 24.22
N ARG A 59 12.31 -4.80 25.53
CA ARG A 59 10.93 -4.73 26.07
C ARG A 59 10.15 -3.55 25.47
N LYS A 60 10.77 -2.37 25.33
CA LYS A 60 10.12 -1.21 24.71
C LYS A 60 9.92 -1.42 23.22
N ARG A 61 10.90 -2.01 22.53
CA ARG A 61 10.77 -2.37 21.10
C ARG A 61 9.56 -3.28 20.87
N ALA A 62 9.43 -4.35 21.66
CA ALA A 62 8.28 -5.26 21.61
C ALA A 62 6.96 -4.52 21.84
N ARG A 63 6.89 -3.59 22.80
CA ARG A 63 5.70 -2.78 23.07
C ARG A 63 5.34 -1.85 21.91
N TYR A 64 6.32 -1.24 21.25
CA TYR A 64 6.06 -0.40 20.06
C TYR A 64 5.54 -1.23 18.88
N THR A 65 6.14 -2.40 18.66
CA THR A 65 5.67 -3.34 17.63
C THR A 65 4.24 -3.77 17.91
N LYS A 66 3.91 -4.12 19.16
CA LYS A 66 2.55 -4.48 19.54
C LYS A 66 1.56 -3.34 19.30
N LYS A 67 1.89 -2.12 19.69
CA LYS A 67 1.03 -0.94 19.42
C LYS A 67 0.77 -0.72 17.93
N TYR A 68 1.75 -0.99 17.08
CA TYR A 68 1.58 -0.93 15.64
C TYR A 68 0.61 -1.99 15.14
N GLN A 69 0.75 -3.22 15.64
CA GLN A 69 -0.16 -4.34 15.34
C GLN A 69 -1.59 -4.01 15.76
N ASP A 70 -1.79 -3.61 17.03
CA ASP A 70 -3.10 -3.26 17.57
C ASP A 70 -3.77 -2.12 16.76
N PHE A 71 -3.00 -1.14 16.32
CA PHE A 71 -3.51 -0.06 15.47
C PHE A 71 -4.02 -0.58 14.12
N LEU A 72 -3.23 -1.42 13.45
CA LEU A 72 -3.63 -1.97 12.15
C LEU A 72 -4.86 -2.87 12.28
N GLU A 73 -4.91 -3.70 13.32
CA GLU A 73 -6.04 -4.57 13.61
C GLU A 73 -7.31 -3.76 13.85
N GLN A 74 -7.30 -2.86 14.83
CA GLN A 74 -8.47 -2.06 15.20
C GLN A 74 -8.95 -1.14 14.07
N ARG A 75 -8.03 -0.57 13.30
CA ARG A 75 -8.38 0.40 12.26
C ARG A 75 -8.87 -0.22 10.98
N PHE A 76 -8.32 -1.35 10.60
CA PHE A 76 -8.51 -1.90 9.26
C PHE A 76 -9.21 -3.26 9.21
N GLU A 77 -9.27 -4.01 10.31
CA GLU A 77 -9.84 -5.37 10.30
C GLU A 77 -11.23 -5.41 9.67
N ALA A 78 -12.15 -4.56 10.17
CA ALA A 78 -13.53 -4.53 9.69
C ALA A 78 -13.65 -4.14 8.20
N GLU A 79 -12.78 -3.26 7.72
CA GLU A 79 -12.77 -2.82 6.33
C GLU A 79 -12.09 -3.84 5.40
N LEU A 80 -10.98 -4.43 5.86
CA LEU A 80 -10.27 -5.46 5.10
C LEU A 80 -11.12 -6.70 4.88
N ARG A 81 -11.94 -7.07 5.86
CA ARG A 81 -12.91 -8.19 5.73
C ARG A 81 -13.94 -7.98 4.62
N LYS A 82 -14.24 -6.73 4.27
CA LYS A 82 -15.20 -6.37 3.21
C LYS A 82 -14.57 -6.32 1.82
N LEU A 83 -13.25 -6.46 1.71
CA LEU A 83 -12.56 -6.42 0.43
C LEU A 83 -12.82 -7.71 -0.36
N THR A 84 -13.07 -7.55 -1.64
CA THR A 84 -13.07 -8.67 -2.58
C THR A 84 -11.64 -9.21 -2.78
N ARG A 85 -11.51 -10.43 -3.29
CA ARG A 85 -10.23 -11.04 -3.65
C ARG A 85 -9.36 -10.12 -4.52
N SER A 86 -9.95 -9.54 -5.57
CA SER A 86 -9.23 -8.62 -6.47
C SER A 86 -8.77 -7.34 -5.75
N GLU A 87 -9.60 -6.79 -4.86
CA GLU A 87 -9.21 -5.63 -4.04
C GLU A 87 -8.08 -5.99 -3.08
N GLY A 88 -8.14 -7.16 -2.45
CA GLY A 88 -7.07 -7.65 -1.58
C GLY A 88 -5.75 -7.90 -2.33
N GLN A 89 -5.81 -8.42 -3.57
CA GLN A 89 -4.60 -8.58 -4.40
C GLN A 89 -3.97 -7.22 -4.75
N ILE A 90 -4.78 -6.23 -5.12
CA ILE A 90 -4.32 -4.87 -5.40
C ILE A 90 -3.74 -4.23 -4.11
N LEU A 91 -4.39 -4.44 -2.96
CA LEU A 91 -3.86 -3.95 -1.68
C LEU A 91 -2.47 -4.53 -1.39
N CYS A 92 -2.24 -5.83 -1.60
CA CYS A 92 -0.92 -6.45 -1.42
C CYS A 92 0.15 -5.82 -2.33
N LYS A 93 -0.17 -5.56 -3.60
CA LYS A 93 0.68 -4.85 -4.55
C LYS A 93 0.99 -3.42 -4.06
N LEU A 94 -0.01 -2.68 -3.60
CA LEU A 94 0.16 -1.32 -3.10
C LEU A 94 0.90 -1.24 -1.77
N VAL A 95 0.75 -2.22 -0.88
CA VAL A 95 1.57 -2.32 0.33
C VAL A 95 3.04 -2.50 -0.05
N TYR A 96 3.35 -3.34 -1.05
CA TYR A 96 4.72 -3.46 -1.55
C TYR A 96 5.24 -2.13 -2.12
N ARG A 97 4.45 -1.45 -2.95
CA ARG A 97 4.77 -0.12 -3.49
C ARG A 97 5.13 0.89 -2.40
N GLU A 98 4.40 0.85 -1.29
CA GLU A 98 4.57 1.83 -0.21
C GLU A 98 5.66 1.46 0.80
N THR A 99 6.06 0.18 0.89
CA THR A 99 6.96 -0.29 1.95
C THR A 99 8.23 -0.98 1.44
N ASP A 100 8.35 -1.24 0.15
CA ASP A 100 9.38 -2.10 -0.48
C ASP A 100 9.44 -3.51 0.14
N GLN A 101 8.35 -3.95 0.76
CA GLN A 101 8.25 -5.25 1.40
C GLN A 101 6.95 -5.95 1.02
N THR A 102 7.05 -7.24 0.69
CA THR A 102 5.85 -8.05 0.48
C THR A 102 5.07 -8.18 1.78
N VAL A 103 3.75 -8.32 1.64
CA VAL A 103 2.88 -8.58 2.80
C VAL A 103 3.36 -9.80 3.58
N PHE A 104 3.86 -10.84 2.89
CA PHE A 104 4.47 -12.01 3.52
C PHE A 104 5.69 -11.66 4.40
N LYS A 105 6.61 -10.78 3.93
CA LYS A 105 7.76 -10.33 4.73
C LYS A 105 7.30 -9.55 5.97
N LEU A 106 6.32 -8.66 5.79
CA LEU A 106 5.75 -7.88 6.89
C LEU A 106 5.09 -8.78 7.95
N ILE A 107 4.31 -9.79 7.52
CA ILE A 107 3.73 -10.79 8.42
C ILE A 107 4.82 -11.52 9.21
N ARG A 108 5.86 -11.99 8.52
CA ARG A 108 6.95 -12.74 9.13
C ARG A 108 7.74 -11.90 10.13
N GLN A 109 7.99 -10.63 9.82
CA GLN A 109 8.77 -9.71 10.65
C GLN A 109 8.01 -9.25 11.89
N TYR A 110 6.70 -9.02 11.73
CA TYR A 110 5.82 -8.53 12.79
C TYR A 110 4.80 -9.60 13.16
N ARG A 111 5.30 -10.81 13.52
CA ARG A 111 4.52 -11.99 13.92
C ARG A 111 3.32 -11.62 14.81
N ASN A 112 2.12 -11.96 14.42
CA ASN A 112 0.81 -11.90 15.05
C ASN A 112 -0.20 -10.92 14.43
N TRP A 113 0.19 -9.87 13.71
CA TRP A 113 -0.76 -8.90 13.17
C TRP A 113 -1.69 -9.50 12.11
N LEU A 114 -1.11 -10.14 11.09
CA LEU A 114 -1.92 -10.68 9.99
C LEU A 114 -2.47 -12.08 10.27
N THR A 115 -1.99 -12.77 11.30
CA THR A 115 -2.63 -14.01 11.76
C THR A 115 -4.00 -13.73 12.35
N ALA A 116 -4.20 -12.65 13.11
CA ALA A 116 -5.52 -12.25 13.61
C ALA A 116 -6.45 -11.81 12.46
N VAL A 117 -5.95 -11.02 11.51
CA VAL A 117 -6.72 -10.59 10.33
C VAL A 117 -6.87 -11.72 9.31
N GLY A 118 -5.84 -12.54 9.07
CA GLY A 118 -5.82 -13.61 8.08
C GLY A 118 -6.69 -14.80 8.43
N TRP A 119 -6.77 -15.19 9.72
CA TRP A 119 -7.63 -16.28 10.16
C TRP A 119 -9.11 -15.90 10.22
N SER A 120 -9.43 -14.63 10.36
CA SER A 120 -10.82 -14.17 10.38
C SER A 120 -11.36 -13.77 9.00
N VAL A 121 -10.50 -13.63 8.00
CA VAL A 121 -10.86 -13.40 6.59
C VAL A 121 -10.94 -14.73 5.81
N THR A 122 -11.28 -15.81 6.53
CA THR A 122 -11.44 -17.15 5.97
C THR A 122 -12.50 -17.16 4.86
N GLY A 123 -12.07 -17.33 3.64
CA GLY A 123 -12.91 -17.53 2.46
C GLY A 123 -12.49 -16.69 1.25
N SER A 124 -12.40 -15.37 1.39
CA SER A 124 -12.13 -14.45 0.28
C SER A 124 -10.64 -14.28 -0.05
N TRP A 125 -9.76 -14.54 0.91
CA TRP A 125 -8.31 -14.27 0.83
C TRP A 125 -7.45 -15.50 0.58
N TYR A 126 -8.05 -16.70 0.53
CA TYR A 126 -7.32 -17.97 0.41
C TYR A 126 -6.44 -18.04 -0.86
N ASP A 127 -6.81 -17.32 -1.92
CA ASP A 127 -6.11 -17.29 -3.21
C ASP A 127 -5.32 -16.00 -3.46
N ILE A 128 -5.12 -15.15 -2.47
CA ILE A 128 -4.33 -13.92 -2.64
C ILE A 128 -2.85 -14.24 -2.53
N ASN A 129 -2.09 -13.85 -3.54
CA ASN A 129 -0.64 -14.00 -3.51
C ASN A 129 0.01 -12.88 -2.68
N ILE A 130 0.16 -13.10 -1.37
CA ILE A 130 0.79 -12.18 -0.41
C ILE A 130 2.32 -12.03 -0.60
N ARG A 131 2.92 -12.85 -1.48
CA ARG A 131 4.34 -12.80 -1.85
C ARG A 131 4.59 -12.04 -3.15
N LYS A 132 3.51 -11.63 -3.85
CA LYS A 132 3.66 -10.89 -5.10
C LYS A 132 4.30 -9.54 -4.82
N GLU A 133 5.34 -9.23 -5.58
CA GLU A 133 5.98 -7.94 -5.65
C GLU A 133 5.22 -7.04 -6.62
N TYR A 134 5.42 -5.73 -6.52
CA TYR A 134 4.87 -4.74 -7.43
C TYR A 134 5.93 -4.34 -8.43
N ASP A 135 5.67 -4.58 -9.71
CA ASP A 135 6.62 -4.30 -10.79
C ASP A 135 5.94 -3.59 -11.98
N PRO A 136 5.80 -2.25 -11.92
CA PRO A 136 5.17 -1.49 -12.99
C PRO A 136 5.99 -1.44 -14.31
N LYS A 137 7.23 -1.99 -14.32
CA LYS A 137 8.05 -2.09 -15.53
C LYS A 137 7.90 -3.43 -16.24
N GLY A 138 7.61 -4.49 -15.48
CA GLY A 138 7.52 -5.85 -16.01
C GLY A 138 6.10 -6.44 -16.02
N ASP A 139 5.11 -5.77 -15.41
CA ASP A 139 3.72 -6.24 -15.32
C ASP A 139 2.76 -5.15 -15.81
N ASP A 140 1.99 -5.44 -16.85
CA ASP A 140 1.06 -4.48 -17.50
C ASP A 140 -0.04 -3.98 -16.54
N GLU A 141 -0.54 -4.85 -15.66
CA GLU A 141 -1.54 -4.46 -14.67
C GLU A 141 -0.93 -3.50 -13.65
N ASP A 142 0.29 -3.76 -13.19
CA ASP A 142 1.01 -2.90 -12.25
C ASP A 142 1.35 -1.56 -12.89
N ALA A 143 1.73 -1.55 -14.17
CA ALA A 143 1.93 -0.32 -14.95
C ALA A 143 0.64 0.51 -15.05
N LEU A 144 -0.50 -0.16 -15.22
CA LEU A 144 -1.80 0.50 -15.28
C LEU A 144 -2.21 1.05 -13.90
N ILE A 145 -1.98 0.29 -12.84
CA ILE A 145 -2.21 0.72 -11.45
C ILE A 145 -1.36 1.98 -11.15
N GLU A 146 -0.07 1.97 -11.53
CA GLU A 146 0.81 3.14 -11.32
C GLU A 146 0.31 4.38 -12.04
N ARG A 147 -0.10 4.26 -13.30
CA ARG A 147 -0.68 5.38 -14.06
C ARG A 147 -1.97 5.91 -13.42
N ILE A 148 -2.81 5.02 -12.89
CA ILE A 148 -4.03 5.42 -12.15
C ILE A 148 -3.66 6.20 -10.90
N LEU A 149 -2.67 5.75 -10.11
CA LEU A 149 -2.22 6.43 -8.91
C LEU A 149 -1.65 7.81 -9.21
N LEU A 150 -0.67 7.90 -10.12
CA LEU A 150 -0.03 9.16 -10.49
C LEU A 150 -1.07 10.19 -10.96
N ARG A 151 -2.03 9.75 -11.78
CA ARG A 151 -3.12 10.61 -12.22
C ARG A 151 -3.99 11.06 -11.05
N SER A 152 -4.33 10.17 -10.13
CA SER A 152 -5.17 10.51 -8.98
C SER A 152 -4.47 11.43 -7.99
N PHE A 153 -3.14 11.35 -7.87
CA PHE A 153 -2.34 12.32 -7.12
C PHE A 153 -2.34 13.69 -7.79
N ALA A 154 -2.08 13.74 -9.10
CA ALA A 154 -2.09 14.98 -9.87
C ALA A 154 -3.45 15.69 -9.86
N MET A 155 -4.55 14.93 -9.84
CA MET A 155 -5.91 15.46 -9.75
C MET A 155 -6.36 15.78 -8.31
N GLY A 156 -5.54 15.51 -7.29
CA GLY A 156 -5.88 15.73 -5.89
C GLY A 156 -6.92 14.76 -5.32
N GLU A 157 -7.28 13.69 -6.04
CA GLU A 157 -8.22 12.65 -5.57
C GLU A 157 -7.63 11.80 -4.45
N LEU A 158 -6.32 11.59 -4.50
CA LEU A 158 -5.55 10.89 -3.48
C LEU A 158 -4.36 11.76 -3.06
N LYS A 159 -3.97 11.61 -1.79
CA LYS A 159 -2.73 12.21 -1.29
C LYS A 159 -1.63 11.16 -1.30
N GLU A 160 -0.57 11.42 -2.06
CA GLU A 160 0.58 10.55 -2.10
C GLU A 160 1.24 10.44 -0.71
N ARG A 161 1.78 9.25 -0.39
CA ARG A 161 2.61 9.07 0.79
C ARG A 161 4.01 9.61 0.51
N VAL A 162 4.55 10.29 1.48
CA VAL A 162 5.96 10.69 1.50
C VAL A 162 6.73 9.68 2.34
N PRO A 163 7.56 8.80 1.73
CA PRO A 163 8.32 7.80 2.48
C PRO A 163 9.43 8.47 3.28
N LEU A 164 9.63 7.99 4.52
CA LEU A 164 10.65 8.49 5.43
C LEU A 164 11.64 7.38 5.80
N ASP A 165 12.92 7.73 5.95
CA ASP A 165 13.93 6.83 6.48
C ASP A 165 13.86 6.73 8.03
N VAL A 166 14.72 5.90 8.60
CA VAL A 166 14.80 5.70 10.07
C VAL A 166 15.17 6.98 10.84
N ASN A 167 15.71 7.99 10.17
CA ASN A 167 16.06 9.30 10.73
C ASN A 167 14.98 10.37 10.46
N GLY A 168 13.90 10.02 9.77
CA GLY A 168 12.83 10.93 9.40
C GLY A 168 13.14 11.81 8.18
N LYS A 169 14.15 11.44 7.37
CA LYS A 169 14.46 12.12 6.11
C LYS A 169 13.67 11.51 4.96
N LEU A 170 13.36 12.34 3.98
CA LEU A 170 12.67 11.92 2.76
C LEU A 170 13.48 10.83 2.03
N GLN A 171 12.82 9.74 1.67
CA GLN A 171 13.40 8.72 0.79
C GLN A 171 12.81 8.85 -0.61
N PRO A 172 13.64 8.87 -1.67
CA PRO A 172 13.13 8.71 -3.03
C PRO A 172 12.51 7.32 -3.17
N ARG A 173 11.42 7.22 -3.92
CA ARG A 173 10.88 5.93 -4.34
C ARG A 173 11.82 5.28 -5.33
N ARG A 174 12.03 4.00 -5.20
CA ARG A 174 12.86 3.19 -6.10
C ARG A 174 12.12 2.83 -7.39
#